data_02339c13cc77aca53e11f9cff85b4ccc
#
_entry.id   02339c13cc77aca53e11f9cff85b4ccc
#
_cell.length_a   1.000
_cell.length_b   1.000
_cell.length_c   1.000
_cell.angle_alpha   90.00
_cell.angle_beta   90.00
_cell.angle_gamma   90.00
#
_symmetry.space_group_name_H-M   'P 1'
#
loop_
_entity.id
_entity.type
_entity.pdbx_description
1 polymer ?
#
loop_
_entity_poly.entity_id
_entity_poly.type
_entity_poly.pdbx_seq_one_letter_code
_entity_poly.pdbx_strand_id
1 'polypeptide(L)'
;MEGALEVLTDPADSVGRELRKRCRLHLVPNCNPDGSKRGNLRVNAAGSNLNREWENPTAEKSPEVLAIRNHMDKTGVDFAMDVHGDEAIPVSFLAGFEGIPSWTDEQGERYYRYE
;
A
#
# COMPACT_ATOMS: atom_id res chain seq x y z
N MET A 1 6.17 -0.44 8.86
CA MET A 1 6.87 0.31 7.77
C MET A 1 8.32 0.62 8.11
N GLU A 2 8.65 1.12 9.30
CA GLU A 2 10.02 1.50 9.68
C GLU A 2 11.03 0.37 9.45
N GLY A 3 10.83 -0.82 10.02
CA GLY A 3 11.73 -1.95 9.80
C GLY A 3 11.88 -2.38 8.33
N ALA A 4 10.83 -2.24 7.52
CA ALA A 4 10.96 -2.48 6.07
C ALA A 4 11.85 -1.44 5.40
N LEU A 5 11.72 -0.16 5.79
CA LEU A 5 12.59 0.91 5.29
C LEU A 5 14.05 0.68 5.69
N GLU A 6 14.31 0.28 6.94
CA GLU A 6 15.65 -0.06 7.42
C GLU A 6 16.30 -1.15 6.56
N VAL A 7 15.62 -2.30 6.41
CA VAL A 7 16.11 -3.41 5.57
C VAL A 7 16.32 -2.98 4.12
N LEU A 8 15.36 -2.26 3.54
CA LEU A 8 15.41 -1.88 2.13
C LEU A 8 16.42 -0.77 1.83
N THR A 9 16.85 0.00 2.81
CA THR A 9 17.84 1.09 2.62
C THR A 9 19.23 0.74 3.13
N ASP A 10 19.39 -0.27 3.97
CA ASP A 10 20.70 -0.71 4.45
C ASP A 10 21.50 -1.39 3.32
N PRO A 11 22.65 -0.84 2.93
CA PRO A 11 23.51 -1.45 1.91
C PRO A 11 24.13 -2.78 2.36
N ALA A 12 24.23 -3.02 3.66
CA ALA A 12 24.80 -4.25 4.24
C ALA A 12 23.77 -5.38 4.33
N ASP A 13 22.47 -5.07 4.37
CA ASP A 13 21.42 -6.08 4.44
C ASP A 13 21.35 -6.91 3.16
N SER A 14 21.41 -8.25 3.31
CA SER A 14 21.46 -9.17 2.17
C SER A 14 20.13 -9.27 1.44
N VAL A 15 19.01 -9.24 2.17
CA VAL A 15 17.66 -9.32 1.60
C VAL A 15 17.34 -8.01 0.87
N GLY A 16 17.57 -6.86 1.51
CA GLY A 16 17.40 -5.55 0.90
C GLY A 16 18.23 -5.39 -0.37
N ARG A 17 19.47 -5.88 -0.35
CA ARG A 17 20.36 -5.85 -1.52
C ARG A 17 19.82 -6.68 -2.68
N GLU A 18 19.32 -7.90 -2.43
CA GLU A 18 18.75 -8.74 -3.49
C GLU A 18 17.46 -8.16 -4.05
N LEU A 19 16.60 -7.60 -3.20
CA LEU A 19 15.38 -6.92 -3.64
C LEU A 19 15.71 -5.71 -4.52
N ARG A 20 16.65 -4.85 -4.11
CA ARG A 20 17.06 -3.68 -4.91
C ARG A 20 17.67 -4.05 -6.26
N LYS A 21 18.29 -5.21 -6.40
CA LYS A 21 18.82 -5.70 -7.69
C LYS A 21 17.72 -6.17 -8.65
N ARG A 22 16.65 -6.74 -8.12
CA ARG A 22 15.61 -7.41 -8.92
C ARG A 22 14.35 -6.58 -9.09
N CYS A 23 14.08 -5.67 -8.16
CA CYS A 23 12.83 -4.91 -8.09
C CYS A 23 13.11 -3.42 -8.12
N ARG A 24 12.19 -2.68 -8.73
CA ARG A 24 12.04 -1.25 -8.51
C ARG A 24 11.04 -1.06 -7.39
N LEU A 25 11.48 -0.52 -6.27
CA LEU A 25 10.69 -0.36 -5.07
C LEU A 25 10.14 1.07 -4.99
N HIS A 26 8.83 1.19 -4.81
CA HIS A 26 8.13 2.46 -4.57
C HIS A 26 7.53 2.40 -3.18
N LEU A 27 7.89 3.33 -2.32
CA LEU A 27 7.48 3.34 -0.92
C LEU A 27 6.75 4.65 -0.62
N VAL A 28 5.56 4.53 -0.05
CA VAL A 28 4.78 5.65 0.47
C VAL A 28 4.69 5.48 1.99
N PRO A 29 5.59 6.09 2.77
CA PRO A 29 5.67 5.86 4.22
C PRO A 29 4.41 6.29 4.98
N ASN A 30 3.71 7.30 4.48
CA ASN A 30 2.48 7.82 5.06
C ASN A 30 1.55 8.31 3.95
N CYS A 31 0.45 7.59 3.73
CA CYS A 31 -0.55 7.95 2.72
C CYS A 31 -1.45 9.12 3.15
N ASN A 32 -1.49 9.48 4.44
CA ASN A 32 -2.36 10.52 4.98
C ASN A 32 -1.57 11.48 5.90
N PRO A 33 -0.64 12.28 5.37
CA PRO A 33 0.22 13.13 6.19
C PRO A 33 -0.57 14.20 6.96
N ASP A 34 -1.58 14.79 6.34
CA ASP A 34 -2.42 15.81 6.98
C ASP A 34 -3.32 15.24 8.07
N GLY A 35 -3.90 14.07 7.82
CA GLY A 35 -4.68 13.36 8.82
C GLY A 35 -3.83 12.93 10.01
N SER A 36 -2.64 12.41 9.76
CA SER A 36 -1.67 12.05 10.80
C SER A 36 -1.29 13.25 11.67
N LYS A 37 -1.00 14.39 11.03
CA LYS A 37 -0.67 15.63 11.74
C LYS A 37 -1.81 16.16 12.62
N ARG A 38 -3.07 15.96 12.18
CA ARG A 38 -4.27 16.40 12.90
C ARG A 38 -4.78 15.38 13.93
N GLY A 39 -4.23 14.18 13.95
CA GLY A 39 -4.69 13.09 14.81
C GLY A 39 -6.01 12.46 14.31
N ASN A 40 -6.31 12.56 13.02
CA ASN A 40 -7.48 11.92 12.45
C ASN A 40 -7.26 10.41 12.37
N LEU A 41 -8.24 9.61 12.75
CA LEU A 41 -8.13 8.16 12.73
C LEU A 41 -8.08 7.62 11.28
N ARG A 42 -8.96 8.09 10.38
CA ARG A 42 -9.10 7.53 9.02
C ARG A 42 -9.20 8.56 7.91
N VAL A 43 -9.60 9.79 8.23
CA VAL A 43 -9.89 10.80 7.20
C VAL A 43 -8.70 11.72 6.97
N ASN A 44 -8.58 12.18 5.73
CA ASN A 44 -7.60 13.19 5.34
C ASN A 44 -8.05 14.62 5.72
N ALA A 45 -7.35 15.63 5.21
CA ALA A 45 -7.68 17.03 5.44
C ALA A 45 -9.04 17.45 4.88
N ALA A 46 -9.51 16.79 3.82
CA ALA A 46 -10.82 17.03 3.20
C ALA A 46 -11.97 16.27 3.89
N GLY A 47 -11.68 15.48 4.93
CA GLY A 47 -12.67 14.65 5.62
C GLY A 47 -13.00 13.34 4.89
N SER A 48 -12.25 12.97 3.86
CA SER A 48 -12.44 11.75 3.09
C SER A 48 -11.68 10.57 3.69
N ASN A 49 -12.34 9.41 3.80
CA ASN A 49 -11.67 8.16 4.17
C ASN A 49 -10.93 7.63 2.93
N LEU A 50 -9.60 7.78 2.91
CA LEU A 50 -8.77 7.45 1.76
C LEU A 50 -8.91 5.99 1.31
N ASN A 51 -9.18 5.07 2.24
CA ASN A 51 -9.40 3.65 1.91
C ASN A 51 -10.78 3.37 1.25
N ARG A 52 -11.54 4.37 0.89
CA ARG A 52 -12.78 4.29 0.12
C ARG A 52 -12.71 5.06 -1.19
N GLU A 53 -11.58 5.70 -1.46
CA GLU A 53 -11.42 6.60 -2.61
C GLU A 53 -10.65 5.96 -3.78
N TRP A 54 -10.20 4.71 -3.64
CA TRP A 54 -9.35 4.06 -4.65
C TRP A 54 -10.03 3.85 -6.00
N GLU A 55 -11.34 3.68 -6.04
CA GLU A 55 -12.08 3.48 -7.29
C GLU A 55 -12.13 4.76 -8.13
N ASN A 56 -12.46 5.89 -7.52
CA ASN A 56 -12.64 7.17 -8.22
C ASN A 56 -12.04 8.35 -7.42
N PRO A 57 -10.72 8.40 -7.24
CA PRO A 57 -10.07 9.48 -6.50
C PRO A 57 -10.15 10.80 -7.25
N THR A 58 -10.35 11.89 -6.53
CA THR A 58 -10.36 13.25 -7.09
C THR A 58 -9.36 14.15 -6.37
N ALA A 59 -8.95 15.22 -7.06
CA ALA A 59 -8.02 16.20 -6.47
C ALA A 59 -8.61 16.93 -5.26
N GLU A 60 -9.94 17.05 -5.19
CA GLU A 60 -10.64 17.74 -4.10
C GLU A 60 -10.80 16.86 -2.86
N LYS A 61 -11.09 15.57 -3.05
CA LYS A 61 -11.42 14.65 -1.94
C LYS A 61 -10.22 13.83 -1.46
N SER A 62 -9.42 13.35 -2.41
CA SER A 62 -8.37 12.35 -2.16
C SER A 62 -7.15 12.55 -3.05
N PRO A 63 -6.53 13.74 -3.02
CA PRO A 63 -5.35 14.03 -3.85
C PRO A 63 -4.21 13.05 -3.60
N GLU A 64 -4.09 12.52 -2.39
CA GLU A 64 -3.09 11.53 -2.00
C GLU A 64 -3.26 10.23 -2.80
N VAL A 65 -4.49 9.69 -2.82
CA VAL A 65 -4.81 8.46 -3.56
C VAL A 65 -4.70 8.69 -5.06
N LEU A 66 -5.16 9.85 -5.56
CA LEU A 66 -5.03 10.21 -6.96
C LEU A 66 -3.56 10.24 -7.40
N ALA A 67 -2.68 10.81 -6.59
CA ALA A 67 -1.25 10.86 -6.89
C ALA A 67 -0.62 9.46 -6.91
N ILE A 68 -0.97 8.60 -5.95
CA ILE A 68 -0.48 7.22 -5.88
C ILE A 68 -0.97 6.42 -7.10
N ARG A 69 -2.26 6.47 -7.43
CA ARG A 69 -2.80 5.79 -8.61
C ARG A 69 -2.14 6.23 -9.90
N ASN A 70 -2.03 7.53 -10.12
CA ASN A 70 -1.37 8.06 -11.31
C ASN A 70 0.09 7.59 -11.42
N HIS A 71 0.77 7.45 -10.29
CA HIS A 71 2.11 6.91 -10.26
C HIS A 71 2.13 5.41 -10.62
N MET A 72 1.23 4.62 -10.02
CA MET A 72 1.07 3.20 -10.32
C MET A 72 0.74 2.95 -11.80
N ASP A 73 -0.18 3.72 -12.37
CA ASP A 73 -0.56 3.62 -13.78
C ASP A 73 0.61 3.95 -14.71
N LYS A 74 1.45 4.91 -14.32
CA LYS A 74 2.63 5.31 -15.10
C LYS A 74 3.76 4.29 -15.04
N THR A 75 3.97 3.65 -13.91
CA THR A 75 5.13 2.78 -13.67
C THR A 75 4.83 1.29 -13.89
N GLY A 76 3.56 0.92 -13.87
CA GLY A 76 3.14 -0.47 -13.73
C GLY A 76 3.31 -0.96 -12.28
N VAL A 77 2.63 -2.06 -11.95
CA VAL A 77 2.69 -2.69 -10.63
C VAL A 77 2.66 -4.21 -10.79
N ASP A 78 3.73 -4.88 -10.36
CA ASP A 78 3.77 -6.34 -10.30
C ASP A 78 3.32 -6.87 -8.93
N PHE A 79 3.56 -6.09 -7.88
CA PHE A 79 3.18 -6.40 -6.51
C PHE A 79 2.88 -5.11 -5.74
N ALA A 80 1.80 -5.09 -4.98
CA ALA A 80 1.45 -4.00 -4.08
C ALA A 80 1.10 -4.54 -2.69
N MET A 81 1.50 -3.81 -1.66
CA MET A 81 1.15 -4.09 -0.27
C MET A 81 0.68 -2.80 0.40
N ASP A 82 -0.54 -2.83 0.94
CA ASP A 82 -1.09 -1.77 1.77
C ASP A 82 -0.98 -2.17 3.25
N VAL A 83 -0.29 -1.37 4.04
CA VAL A 83 0.00 -1.67 5.45
C VAL A 83 -0.91 -0.85 6.35
N HIS A 84 -1.78 -1.55 7.05
CA HIS A 84 -2.72 -0.96 8.01
C HIS A 84 -2.36 -1.27 9.46
N GLY A 85 -2.77 -0.38 10.37
CA GLY A 85 -3.03 -0.71 11.75
C GLY A 85 -4.49 -1.14 11.92
N ASP A 86 -4.75 -2.08 12.82
CA ASP A 86 -6.11 -2.50 13.16
C ASP A 86 -6.35 -2.29 14.66
N GLU A 87 -7.52 -1.74 15.00
CA GLU A 87 -7.88 -1.41 16.39
C GLU A 87 -8.47 -2.61 17.14
N ALA A 88 -8.95 -3.63 16.41
CA ALA A 88 -9.67 -4.77 16.97
C ALA A 88 -8.85 -6.05 16.98
N ILE A 89 -7.92 -6.21 16.03
CA ILE A 89 -7.14 -7.44 15.86
C ILE A 89 -5.73 -7.23 16.45
N PRO A 90 -5.42 -7.83 17.60
CA PRO A 90 -4.14 -7.60 18.30
C PRO A 90 -2.99 -8.49 17.78
N VAL A 91 -3.08 -8.98 16.57
CA VAL A 91 -2.09 -9.85 15.92
C VAL A 91 -1.81 -9.37 14.50
N SER A 92 -0.64 -9.72 13.97
CA SER A 92 -0.35 -9.51 12.56
C SER A 92 -1.17 -10.47 11.71
N PHE A 93 -1.76 -9.96 10.65
CA PHE A 93 -2.51 -10.76 9.67
C PHE A 93 -2.27 -10.22 8.26
N LEU A 94 -2.53 -11.05 7.27
CA LEU A 94 -2.61 -10.67 5.87
C LEU A 94 -4.06 -10.77 5.43
N ALA A 95 -4.53 -9.79 4.67
CA ALA A 95 -5.83 -9.81 4.01
C ALA A 95 -5.59 -9.80 2.50
N GLY A 96 -6.12 -10.80 1.83
CA GLY A 96 -6.00 -10.94 0.39
C GLY A 96 -7.22 -10.43 -0.36
N PHE A 97 -7.31 -10.85 -1.61
CA PHE A 97 -8.34 -10.43 -2.54
C PHE A 97 -9.46 -11.47 -2.72
N GLU A 98 -9.61 -12.39 -1.79
CA GLU A 98 -10.66 -13.40 -1.85
C GLU A 98 -12.05 -12.75 -1.91
N GLY A 99 -12.89 -13.27 -2.79
CA GLY A 99 -14.26 -12.81 -2.94
C GLY A 99 -14.46 -11.61 -3.86
N ILE A 100 -13.44 -11.14 -4.56
CA ILE A 100 -13.62 -10.15 -5.62
C ILE A 100 -14.35 -10.80 -6.80
N PRO A 101 -15.51 -10.25 -7.26
CA PRO A 101 -16.33 -10.90 -8.28
C PRO A 101 -15.63 -11.14 -9.63
N SER A 102 -14.60 -10.36 -9.95
CA SER A 102 -13.83 -10.47 -11.20
C SER A 102 -12.52 -11.26 -11.04
N TRP A 103 -12.31 -11.91 -9.89
CA TRP A 103 -11.11 -12.67 -9.61
C TRP A 103 -11.06 -13.93 -10.49
N THR A 104 -10.00 -14.07 -11.28
CA THR A 104 -9.78 -15.25 -12.11
C THR A 104 -8.95 -16.31 -11.39
N ASP A 105 -9.07 -17.56 -11.80
CA ASP A 105 -8.26 -18.65 -11.24
C ASP A 105 -6.76 -18.37 -11.39
N GLU A 106 -6.33 -17.80 -12.53
CA GLU A 106 -4.94 -17.41 -12.77
C GLU A 106 -4.45 -16.34 -11.78
N GLN A 107 -5.29 -15.37 -11.47
CA GLN A 107 -4.99 -14.35 -10.45
C GLN A 107 -4.90 -14.99 -9.06
N GLY A 108 -5.77 -15.92 -8.74
CA GLY A 108 -5.73 -16.70 -7.52
C GLY A 108 -4.44 -17.50 -7.38
N GLU A 109 -4.04 -18.22 -8.42
CA GLU A 109 -2.77 -18.97 -8.43
C GLU A 109 -1.54 -18.06 -8.25
N ARG A 110 -1.55 -16.88 -8.84
CA ARG A 110 -0.47 -15.90 -8.64
C ARG A 110 -0.44 -15.40 -7.19
N TYR A 111 -1.60 -15.10 -6.62
CA TYR A 111 -1.71 -14.63 -5.24
C TYR A 111 -1.15 -15.65 -4.24
N TYR A 112 -1.59 -16.91 -4.32
CA TYR A 112 -1.13 -17.99 -3.41
C TYR A 112 0.37 -18.35 -3.53
N ARG A 113 1.07 -17.84 -4.54
CA ARG A 113 2.54 -17.97 -4.59
C ARG A 113 3.27 -16.98 -3.68
N TYR A 114 2.59 -15.99 -3.16
CA TYR A 114 3.15 -14.94 -2.30
C TYR A 114 2.74 -15.06 -0.83
N GLU A 115 1.81 -15.96 -0.50
CA GLU A 115 1.52 -16.36 0.88
C GLU A 115 2.56 -17.36 1.41
#